data_0f76a8df4dbb1be2b4c1908b0eaf72ed
#
_entry.id   0f76a8df4dbb1be2b4c1908b0eaf72ed
#
_cell.length_a   1.000
_cell.length_b   1.000
_cell.length_c   1.000
_cell.angle_alpha   90.00
_cell.angle_beta   90.00
_cell.angle_gamma   90.00
#
_symmetry.space_group_name_H-M   'P 1'
#
loop_
_entity.id
_entity.type
_entity.pdbx_description
1 polymer ?
#
loop_
_entity_poly.entity_id
_entity_poly.type
_entity_poly.pdbx_seq_one_letter_code
_entity_poly.pdbx_strand_id
1 'polypeptide(L)'
;CLDLDPQDQMSDANLWQTPNDYKLYANQFYEWTRDFSSAVYDGPHSDTRSDLMTSSSYNEYSKGINNIPVSDGNYTGAYTKIRYANILLQKAESYPNPTDIARYVAEAKFFRAYEYFDLLQLFGDVIVVTEPIDITDPKMNAPRDDRSKVVDLIIEDLKQAIPDLPKENAIATADKGRVSQGAAQAFLSRVALYEGTWQKFRTGDVTRINDLLDIAAESAWEVIDSKQYEIFKPAELGTDAYKYLFILEDVQSNPANIKKDKNKEYIFSRRHDEVIAPIGKNITKNCFANVQWVTRKLAEMYLGADGLPIDNAQSTAGVDYSTPDNEYAKRDNRMTNTLMAPGRKYWNNNASHTTWTDADKAAFDNKDFYPTSGSGYNNQKWATERNVKDEYEGYDFPIIRYAEVLLNYAEAVFERNADAEGNIMDASKVDAALVYLNEVRQRVNPNMPGLTTSFATTHNLKMREEIRRERTVELFNEGFRIDDLKRWKTAETEMPENMLGVKWNTSGDWATWAGKWSPSYSLEDGCLLIET
;
A
#
# COMPACT_ATOMS: atom_id res chain seq x y z
N CYS A 1 56.26 -9.54 14.77
CA CYS A 1 54.88 -9.09 14.91
C CYS A 1 54.04 -9.85 13.91
N LEU A 2 53.24 -10.78 14.41
CA LEU A 2 52.25 -11.47 13.61
C LEU A 2 51.01 -10.57 13.60
N ASP A 3 50.79 -9.86 12.48
CA ASP A 3 49.49 -9.29 12.18
C ASP A 3 48.57 -10.47 11.83
N LEU A 4 47.94 -11.00 12.86
CA LEU A 4 46.78 -11.90 12.68
C LEU A 4 45.55 -11.02 12.58
N ASP A 5 45.07 -10.81 11.37
CA ASP A 5 43.70 -10.31 11.16
C ASP A 5 42.74 -11.23 11.93
N PRO A 6 41.80 -10.70 12.70
CA PRO A 6 40.82 -11.52 13.40
C PRO A 6 40.08 -12.39 12.38
N GLN A 7 40.17 -13.71 12.51
CA GLN A 7 39.50 -14.66 11.60
C GLN A 7 37.95 -14.59 11.68
N ASP A 8 37.43 -13.85 12.62
CA ASP A 8 35.99 -13.68 12.88
C ASP A 8 35.39 -12.39 12.26
N GLN A 9 36.21 -11.54 11.64
CA GLN A 9 35.74 -10.41 10.84
C GLN A 9 36.09 -10.66 9.37
N MET A 10 35.04 -10.73 8.51
CA MET A 10 35.26 -10.69 7.06
C MET A 10 36.03 -9.39 6.74
N SER A 11 37.32 -9.50 6.46
CA SER A 11 38.07 -8.34 5.99
C SER A 11 37.62 -7.97 4.59
N ASP A 12 37.66 -6.70 4.24
CA ASP A 12 37.32 -6.20 2.90
C ASP A 12 38.17 -6.91 1.79
N ALA A 13 39.32 -7.43 2.17
CA ALA A 13 40.22 -8.21 1.29
C ALA A 13 39.67 -9.61 0.95
N ASN A 14 38.84 -10.20 1.80
CA ASN A 14 38.28 -11.55 1.62
C ASN A 14 36.83 -11.54 1.14
N LEU A 15 36.18 -10.40 1.17
CA LEU A 15 34.84 -10.18 0.61
C LEU A 15 34.98 -9.81 -0.88
N TRP A 16 33.96 -10.08 -1.68
CA TRP A 16 33.88 -9.71 -3.10
C TRP A 16 34.67 -10.63 -4.06
N GLN A 17 34.98 -11.84 -3.63
CA GLN A 17 35.72 -12.82 -4.44
C GLN A 17 34.82 -13.73 -5.28
N THR A 18 33.58 -13.96 -4.83
CA THR A 18 32.65 -14.91 -5.46
C THR A 18 31.25 -14.27 -5.63
N PRO A 19 30.41 -14.79 -6.56
CA PRO A 19 29.03 -14.35 -6.67
C PRO A 19 28.25 -14.49 -5.36
N ASN A 20 28.58 -15.48 -4.53
CA ASN A 20 27.94 -15.68 -3.24
C ASN A 20 28.22 -14.53 -2.26
N ASP A 21 29.40 -13.92 -2.33
CA ASP A 21 29.73 -12.77 -1.47
C ASP A 21 28.82 -11.58 -1.79
N TYR A 22 28.57 -11.33 -3.09
CA TYR A 22 27.63 -10.30 -3.54
C TYR A 22 26.19 -10.62 -3.10
N LYS A 23 25.79 -11.90 -3.19
CA LYS A 23 24.48 -12.36 -2.70
C LYS A 23 24.31 -12.10 -1.21
N LEU A 24 25.29 -12.51 -0.41
CA LEU A 24 25.27 -12.35 1.04
C LEU A 24 25.22 -10.87 1.43
N TYR A 25 26.03 -10.04 0.75
CA TYR A 25 26.00 -8.60 0.98
C TYR A 25 24.64 -7.97 0.62
N ALA A 26 24.06 -8.38 -0.51
CA ALA A 26 22.76 -7.88 -0.95
C ALA A 26 21.58 -8.29 -0.04
N ASN A 27 21.75 -9.33 0.78
CA ASN A 27 20.69 -9.77 1.69
C ASN A 27 20.25 -8.66 2.66
N GLN A 28 21.15 -7.78 3.09
CA GLN A 28 20.82 -6.67 3.98
C GLN A 28 19.83 -5.67 3.36
N PHE A 29 19.78 -5.55 2.01
CA PHE A 29 18.90 -4.62 1.32
C PHE A 29 17.41 -4.92 1.57
N TYR A 30 17.07 -6.19 1.77
CA TYR A 30 15.71 -6.65 1.99
C TYR A 30 15.14 -6.19 3.34
N GLU A 31 15.99 -5.80 4.30
CA GLU A 31 15.58 -5.19 5.56
C GLU A 31 15.13 -3.72 5.41
N TRP A 32 15.39 -3.09 4.27
CA TRP A 32 15.06 -1.68 4.04
C TRP A 32 13.62 -1.45 3.60
N THR A 33 12.95 -2.51 3.20
CA THR A 33 11.59 -2.43 2.67
C THR A 33 10.59 -1.97 3.72
N ARG A 34 9.54 -1.31 3.25
CA ARG A 34 8.39 -1.00 4.11
C ARG A 34 7.80 -2.26 4.72
N ASP A 35 7.25 -2.12 5.90
CA ASP A 35 6.62 -3.17 6.67
C ASP A 35 5.44 -2.58 7.46
N PHE A 36 4.75 -3.40 8.22
CA PHE A 36 3.64 -3.00 9.09
C PHE A 36 3.98 -1.80 9.96
N SER A 37 5.19 -1.76 10.53
CA SER A 37 5.64 -0.64 11.37
C SER A 37 5.65 0.70 10.67
N SER A 38 6.01 0.73 9.38
CA SER A 38 6.18 1.97 8.61
C SER A 38 4.95 2.35 7.78
N ALA A 39 4.06 1.40 7.49
CA ALA A 39 2.93 1.63 6.61
C ALA A 39 1.58 1.57 7.32
N VAL A 40 1.43 0.72 8.33
CA VAL A 40 0.15 0.49 9.04
C VAL A 40 0.08 1.25 10.36
N TYR A 41 1.21 1.41 11.04
CA TYR A 41 1.31 2.22 12.27
C TYR A 41 1.73 3.66 11.94
N ASP A 42 2.31 4.38 12.87
CA ASP A 42 2.68 5.79 12.69
C ASP A 42 4.03 5.95 11.96
N GLY A 43 4.07 5.54 10.71
CA GLY A 43 5.20 5.77 9.81
C GLY A 43 4.97 6.95 8.86
N PRO A 44 6.03 7.41 8.15
CA PRO A 44 5.94 8.58 7.27
C PRO A 44 4.90 8.46 6.14
N HIS A 45 4.60 7.24 5.71
CA HIS A 45 3.66 6.94 4.63
C HIS A 45 2.33 6.37 5.15
N SER A 46 2.15 6.25 6.46
CA SER A 46 0.95 5.68 7.05
C SER A 46 -0.29 6.52 6.78
N ASP A 47 -1.41 5.85 6.60
CA ASP A 47 -2.71 6.49 6.45
C ASP A 47 -3.17 7.22 7.72
N THR A 48 -2.52 6.99 8.87
CA THR A 48 -2.74 7.79 10.09
C THR A 48 -2.36 9.25 9.91
N ARG A 49 -1.55 9.58 8.90
CA ARG A 49 -1.18 10.95 8.51
C ARG A 49 -2.10 11.55 7.46
N SER A 50 -3.14 10.81 7.05
CA SER A 50 -4.05 11.19 5.98
C SER A 50 -5.45 11.53 6.50
N ASP A 51 -6.39 11.67 5.58
CA ASP A 51 -7.80 11.91 5.81
C ASP A 51 -8.62 10.64 6.10
N LEU A 52 -8.01 9.46 6.07
CA LEU A 52 -8.72 8.17 6.11
C LEU A 52 -8.69 7.49 7.47
N MET A 53 -7.70 7.79 8.30
CA MET A 53 -7.49 7.12 9.57
C MET A 53 -6.85 8.05 10.60
N THR A 54 -7.24 7.88 11.86
CA THR A 54 -6.66 8.57 13.01
C THR A 54 -6.53 7.62 14.19
N SER A 55 -6.30 8.14 15.38
CA SER A 55 -6.21 7.40 16.64
C SER A 55 -6.76 8.22 17.79
N SER A 56 -6.59 7.77 19.02
CA SER A 56 -6.98 8.51 20.24
C SER A 56 -6.25 9.84 20.43
N SER A 57 -5.18 10.06 19.69
CA SER A 57 -4.44 11.33 19.66
C SER A 57 -4.41 11.83 18.21
N TYR A 58 -4.63 13.12 17.99
CA TYR A 58 -4.53 13.69 16.66
C TYR A 58 -3.11 13.52 16.10
N ASN A 59 -3.04 13.40 14.80
CA ASN A 59 -1.76 13.34 14.09
C ASN A 59 -1.37 14.76 13.65
N GLU A 60 -0.18 15.21 14.04
CA GLU A 60 0.31 16.56 13.72
C GLU A 60 0.36 16.84 12.22
N TYR A 61 0.61 15.82 11.41
CA TYR A 61 0.66 15.96 9.94
C TYR A 61 -0.73 16.14 9.34
N SER A 62 -1.72 15.41 9.82
CA SER A 62 -3.10 15.56 9.35
C SER A 62 -3.70 16.93 9.75
N LYS A 63 -3.24 17.48 10.87
CA LYS A 63 -3.61 18.83 11.34
C LYS A 63 -2.80 19.96 10.70
N GLY A 64 -1.72 19.65 9.99
CA GLY A 64 -0.84 20.67 9.40
C GLY A 64 -0.08 21.51 10.42
N ILE A 65 0.12 21.01 11.64
CA ILE A 65 0.81 21.72 12.73
C ILE A 65 2.20 21.15 13.04
N ASN A 66 2.68 20.23 12.22
CA ASN A 66 3.99 19.63 12.36
C ASN A 66 5.11 20.67 12.17
N ASN A 67 6.16 20.55 12.96
CA ASN A 67 7.37 21.36 12.82
C ASN A 67 8.41 20.63 11.98
N ILE A 68 9.22 21.39 11.24
CA ILE A 68 10.36 20.85 10.51
C ILE A 68 11.48 20.59 11.54
N PRO A 69 11.88 19.33 11.76
CA PRO A 69 12.94 19.02 12.72
C PRO A 69 14.31 19.44 12.19
N VAL A 70 15.24 19.69 13.10
CA VAL A 70 16.65 20.01 12.76
C VAL A 70 17.35 18.78 12.12
N SER A 71 16.94 17.58 12.51
CA SER A 71 17.43 16.32 11.96
C SER A 71 16.28 15.35 11.79
N ASP A 72 16.34 14.51 10.75
CA ASP A 72 15.34 13.49 10.47
C ASP A 72 16.01 12.14 10.22
N GLY A 73 15.62 11.13 10.99
CA GLY A 73 16.15 9.77 10.88
C GLY A 73 15.84 9.09 9.55
N ASN A 74 14.74 9.47 8.89
CA ASN A 74 14.43 8.96 7.55
C ASN A 74 15.43 9.48 6.52
N TYR A 75 15.83 10.76 6.64
CA TYR A 75 16.83 11.36 5.75
C TYR A 75 18.22 10.71 5.92
N THR A 76 18.72 10.70 7.15
CA THR A 76 20.06 10.15 7.44
C THR A 76 20.13 8.64 7.23
N GLY A 77 19.06 7.91 7.58
CA GLY A 77 18.94 6.48 7.38
C GLY A 77 18.97 6.10 5.89
N ALA A 78 18.26 6.84 5.04
CA ALA A 78 18.26 6.59 3.60
C ALA A 78 19.66 6.74 2.99
N TYR A 79 20.42 7.78 3.36
CA TYR A 79 21.79 7.94 2.86
C TYR A 79 22.75 6.85 3.34
N THR A 80 22.57 6.35 4.55
CA THR A 80 23.32 5.17 5.04
C THR A 80 23.07 3.95 4.14
N LYS A 81 21.82 3.69 3.80
CA LYS A 81 21.44 2.58 2.92
C LYS A 81 21.94 2.79 1.48
N ILE A 82 21.81 4.00 0.94
CA ILE A 82 22.33 4.37 -0.38
C ILE A 82 23.84 4.14 -0.43
N ARG A 83 24.57 4.48 0.62
CA ARG A 83 26.00 4.20 0.73
C ARG A 83 26.29 2.71 0.61
N TYR A 84 25.53 1.84 1.28
CA TYR A 84 25.71 0.38 1.17
C TYR A 84 25.41 -0.14 -0.25
N ALA A 85 24.39 0.36 -0.91
CA ALA A 85 24.15 0.02 -2.31
C ALA A 85 25.30 0.49 -3.20
N ASN A 86 25.80 1.71 -3.02
CA ASN A 86 26.94 2.26 -3.77
C ASN A 86 28.23 1.44 -3.54
N ILE A 87 28.47 0.91 -2.35
CA ILE A 87 29.62 0.02 -2.07
C ILE A 87 29.55 -1.22 -2.96
N LEU A 88 28.41 -1.92 -3.02
CA LEU A 88 28.28 -3.10 -3.89
C LEU A 88 28.52 -2.73 -5.36
N LEU A 89 27.95 -1.62 -5.82
CA LEU A 89 28.10 -1.16 -7.20
C LEU A 89 29.55 -0.83 -7.53
N GLN A 90 30.28 -0.16 -6.64
CA GLN A 90 31.70 0.15 -6.81
C GLN A 90 32.56 -1.12 -6.84
N LYS A 91 32.31 -2.06 -5.93
CA LYS A 91 33.05 -3.34 -5.90
C LYS A 91 32.79 -4.19 -7.15
N ALA A 92 31.61 -4.10 -7.72
CA ALA A 92 31.24 -4.81 -8.95
C ALA A 92 32.02 -4.35 -10.18
N GLU A 93 32.48 -3.10 -10.23
CA GLU A 93 33.26 -2.56 -11.35
C GLU A 93 34.57 -3.33 -11.60
N SER A 94 35.17 -3.87 -10.54
CA SER A 94 36.45 -4.62 -10.61
C SER A 94 36.26 -6.13 -10.63
N TYR A 95 35.01 -6.65 -10.60
CA TYR A 95 34.78 -8.09 -10.62
C TYR A 95 35.07 -8.69 -12.02
N PRO A 96 35.88 -9.77 -12.12
CA PRO A 96 36.35 -10.25 -13.41
C PRO A 96 35.28 -10.70 -14.40
N ASN A 97 34.18 -11.26 -13.91
CA ASN A 97 33.08 -11.78 -14.71
C ASN A 97 31.76 -11.10 -14.36
N PRO A 98 31.47 -9.89 -14.86
CA PRO A 98 30.30 -9.10 -14.47
C PRO A 98 28.97 -9.84 -14.59
N THR A 99 28.82 -10.75 -15.56
CA THR A 99 27.62 -11.54 -15.78
C THR A 99 27.28 -12.45 -14.60
N ASP A 100 28.26 -12.92 -13.85
CA ASP A 100 28.05 -13.82 -12.72
C ASP A 100 27.41 -13.13 -11.52
N ILE A 101 27.56 -11.80 -11.44
CA ILE A 101 27.05 -10.96 -10.36
C ILE A 101 25.96 -9.98 -10.82
N ALA A 102 25.59 -10.02 -12.11
CA ALA A 102 24.66 -9.06 -12.72
C ALA A 102 23.33 -8.93 -11.94
N ARG A 103 22.79 -10.05 -11.45
CA ARG A 103 21.59 -10.07 -10.62
C ARG A 103 21.74 -9.24 -9.34
N TYR A 104 22.87 -9.35 -8.64
CA TYR A 104 23.08 -8.64 -7.37
C TYR A 104 23.39 -7.17 -7.60
N VAL A 105 24.04 -6.84 -8.71
CA VAL A 105 24.18 -5.45 -9.19
C VAL A 105 22.80 -4.84 -9.47
N ALA A 106 21.93 -5.60 -10.13
CA ALA A 106 20.56 -5.17 -10.39
C ALA A 106 19.76 -4.97 -9.09
N GLU A 107 19.92 -5.87 -8.10
CA GLU A 107 19.30 -5.70 -6.78
C GLU A 107 19.81 -4.42 -6.09
N ALA A 108 21.11 -4.13 -6.14
CA ALA A 108 21.67 -2.91 -5.55
C ALA A 108 21.10 -1.63 -6.21
N LYS A 109 20.95 -1.63 -7.54
CA LYS A 109 20.30 -0.53 -8.27
C LYS A 109 18.82 -0.39 -7.89
N PHE A 110 18.09 -1.50 -7.83
CA PHE A 110 16.68 -1.49 -7.39
C PHE A 110 16.55 -0.86 -5.99
N PHE A 111 17.35 -1.27 -5.02
CA PHE A 111 17.27 -0.77 -3.66
C PHE A 111 17.80 0.65 -3.51
N ARG A 112 18.79 1.08 -4.31
CA ARG A 112 19.17 2.50 -4.38
C ARG A 112 18.04 3.36 -4.92
N ALA A 113 17.38 2.92 -5.98
CA ALA A 113 16.19 3.56 -6.52
C ALA A 113 15.05 3.62 -5.48
N TYR A 114 14.85 2.55 -4.72
CA TYR A 114 13.86 2.46 -3.66
C TYR A 114 14.08 3.51 -2.57
N GLU A 115 15.30 3.65 -2.06
CA GLU A 115 15.64 4.63 -1.04
C GLU A 115 15.57 6.08 -1.57
N TYR A 116 16.01 6.32 -2.81
CA TYR A 116 15.85 7.65 -3.42
C TYR A 116 14.38 8.01 -3.66
N PHE A 117 13.52 7.04 -3.94
CA PHE A 117 12.09 7.30 -4.06
C PHE A 117 11.46 7.68 -2.72
N ASP A 118 11.84 7.03 -1.64
CA ASP A 118 11.41 7.43 -0.29
C ASP A 118 11.89 8.86 0.04
N LEU A 119 13.16 9.19 -0.24
CA LEU A 119 13.68 10.54 -0.08
C LEU A 119 12.89 11.57 -0.90
N LEU A 120 12.59 11.25 -2.17
CA LEU A 120 11.81 12.10 -3.06
C LEU A 120 10.41 12.37 -2.51
N GLN A 121 9.73 11.35 -2.03
CA GLN A 121 8.38 11.47 -1.49
C GLN A 121 8.34 12.30 -0.20
N LEU A 122 9.35 12.17 0.65
CA LEU A 122 9.40 12.84 1.95
C LEU A 122 9.99 14.25 1.87
N PHE A 123 11.03 14.46 1.06
CA PHE A 123 11.85 15.69 1.10
C PHE A 123 11.90 16.45 -0.24
N GLY A 124 11.44 15.86 -1.33
CA GLY A 124 11.51 16.48 -2.67
C GLY A 124 12.94 16.52 -3.20
N ASP A 125 13.50 17.71 -3.35
CA ASP A 125 14.88 17.93 -3.76
C ASP A 125 15.85 17.35 -2.72
N VAL A 126 16.80 16.53 -3.14
CA VAL A 126 17.80 15.89 -2.27
C VAL A 126 19.14 15.76 -2.99
N ILE A 127 20.20 15.52 -2.23
CA ILE A 127 21.55 15.36 -2.80
C ILE A 127 21.66 14.01 -3.50
N VAL A 128 22.05 14.00 -4.78
CA VAL A 128 22.32 12.79 -5.54
C VAL A 128 23.75 12.32 -5.32
N VAL A 129 23.92 11.11 -4.78
CA VAL A 129 25.20 10.46 -4.50
C VAL A 129 25.21 9.08 -5.12
N THR A 130 26.14 8.83 -6.03
CA THR A 130 26.26 7.57 -6.78
C THR A 130 27.53 6.78 -6.47
N GLU A 131 28.33 7.26 -5.53
CA GLU A 131 29.57 6.64 -5.06
C GLU A 131 29.56 6.53 -3.52
N PRO A 132 30.32 5.61 -2.93
CA PRO A 132 30.43 5.52 -1.48
C PRO A 132 31.17 6.74 -0.94
N ILE A 133 30.45 7.59 -0.18
CA ILE A 133 31.02 8.71 0.55
C ILE A 133 30.69 8.57 2.03
N ASP A 134 31.53 9.12 2.88
CA ASP A 134 31.27 9.17 4.32
C ASP A 134 30.38 10.34 4.68
N ILE A 135 29.68 10.23 5.78
CA ILE A 135 28.78 11.27 6.29
C ILE A 135 29.53 12.61 6.55
N THR A 136 30.83 12.55 6.73
CA THR A 136 31.71 13.71 6.90
C THR A 136 32.22 14.28 5.59
N ASP A 137 31.93 13.64 4.44
CA ASP A 137 32.37 14.12 3.13
C ASP A 137 31.70 15.48 2.83
N PRO A 138 32.46 16.50 2.36
CA PRO A 138 31.91 17.79 1.97
C PRO A 138 30.75 17.71 0.98
N LYS A 139 30.67 16.67 0.14
CA LYS A 139 29.55 16.42 -0.78
C LYS A 139 28.22 16.28 -0.06
N MET A 140 28.21 15.82 1.20
CA MET A 140 26.98 15.72 2.01
C MET A 140 26.41 17.08 2.43
N ASN A 141 27.18 18.15 2.27
CA ASN A 141 26.75 19.53 2.50
C ASN A 141 26.53 20.30 1.19
N ALA A 142 26.53 19.63 0.04
CA ALA A 142 26.24 20.24 -1.24
C ALA A 142 24.79 20.74 -1.28
N PRO A 143 24.47 21.72 -2.15
CA PRO A 143 23.08 22.06 -2.43
C PRO A 143 22.29 20.83 -2.88
N ARG A 144 21.00 20.79 -2.53
CA ARG A 144 20.11 19.71 -3.01
C ARG A 144 20.00 19.76 -4.53
N ASP A 145 20.03 18.62 -5.15
CA ASP A 145 19.72 18.47 -6.56
C ASP A 145 18.21 18.61 -6.79
N ASP A 146 17.85 19.16 -7.95
CA ASP A 146 16.46 19.27 -8.37
C ASP A 146 15.78 17.89 -8.42
N ARG A 147 14.52 17.85 -8.05
CA ARG A 147 13.72 16.63 -8.00
C ARG A 147 13.75 15.85 -9.32
N SER A 148 13.80 16.53 -10.47
CA SER A 148 13.87 15.86 -11.78
C SER A 148 15.15 15.05 -11.94
N LYS A 149 16.29 15.53 -11.43
CA LYS A 149 17.55 14.78 -11.44
C LYS A 149 17.50 13.54 -10.54
N VAL A 150 16.84 13.65 -9.39
CA VAL A 150 16.61 12.52 -8.49
C VAL A 150 15.76 11.44 -9.20
N VAL A 151 14.68 11.85 -9.84
CA VAL A 151 13.80 10.94 -10.61
C VAL A 151 14.54 10.29 -11.78
N ASP A 152 15.37 11.05 -12.50
CA ASP A 152 16.16 10.51 -13.61
C ASP A 152 17.11 9.41 -13.14
N LEU A 153 17.76 9.59 -11.99
CA LEU A 153 18.60 8.51 -11.39
C LEU A 153 17.75 7.28 -11.03
N ILE A 154 16.59 7.46 -10.41
CA ILE A 154 15.71 6.35 -10.03
C ILE A 154 15.28 5.56 -11.27
N ILE A 155 14.84 6.24 -12.31
CA ILE A 155 14.39 5.63 -13.57
C ILE A 155 15.55 4.90 -14.26
N GLU A 156 16.72 5.52 -14.31
CA GLU A 156 17.91 4.91 -14.92
C GLU A 156 18.33 3.63 -14.17
N ASP A 157 18.41 3.68 -12.85
CA ASP A 157 18.73 2.50 -12.03
C ASP A 157 17.74 1.35 -12.28
N LEU A 158 16.45 1.65 -12.34
CA LEU A 158 15.44 0.61 -12.58
C LEU A 158 15.50 0.06 -13.99
N LYS A 159 15.67 0.90 -15.01
CA LYS A 159 15.83 0.46 -16.41
C LYS A 159 17.04 -0.41 -16.61
N GLN A 160 18.14 -0.11 -15.91
CA GLN A 160 19.35 -0.93 -15.95
C GLN A 160 19.20 -2.24 -15.17
N ALA A 161 18.44 -2.26 -14.08
CA ALA A 161 18.21 -3.45 -13.27
C ALA A 161 17.29 -4.48 -13.94
N ILE A 162 16.24 -4.03 -14.61
CA ILE A 162 15.18 -4.88 -15.17
C ILE A 162 15.69 -6.04 -16.01
N PRO A 163 16.62 -5.87 -16.99
CA PRO A 163 17.08 -6.98 -17.84
C PRO A 163 17.90 -8.04 -17.09
N ASP A 164 18.54 -7.69 -15.98
CA ASP A 164 19.41 -8.57 -15.21
C ASP A 164 18.69 -9.28 -14.05
N LEU A 165 17.44 -8.90 -13.78
CA LEU A 165 16.61 -9.54 -12.76
C LEU A 165 15.85 -10.75 -13.34
N PRO A 166 15.70 -11.84 -12.56
CA PRO A 166 14.97 -13.02 -13.00
C PRO A 166 13.46 -12.73 -13.09
N LYS A 167 12.79 -13.38 -14.03
CA LYS A 167 11.33 -13.45 -14.04
C LYS A 167 10.85 -14.21 -12.80
N GLU A 168 9.65 -13.90 -12.29
CA GLU A 168 9.09 -14.50 -11.08
C GLU A 168 9.10 -16.05 -11.11
N ASN A 169 8.69 -16.62 -12.24
CA ASN A 169 8.67 -18.08 -12.42
C ASN A 169 10.04 -18.73 -12.59
N ALA A 170 11.10 -17.93 -12.77
CA ALA A 170 12.49 -18.39 -12.86
C ALA A 170 13.26 -18.28 -11.54
N ILE A 171 12.67 -17.71 -10.49
CA ILE A 171 13.29 -17.60 -9.17
C ILE A 171 13.29 -18.98 -8.50
N ALA A 172 14.49 -19.46 -8.16
CA ALA A 172 14.65 -20.72 -7.43
C ALA A 172 13.99 -20.68 -6.06
N THR A 173 13.51 -21.83 -5.57
CA THR A 173 12.81 -21.92 -4.29
C THR A 173 13.59 -21.30 -3.12
N ALA A 174 14.92 -21.51 -3.08
CA ALA A 174 15.79 -20.94 -2.04
C ALA A 174 15.93 -19.41 -2.12
N ASP A 175 15.55 -18.80 -3.24
CA ASP A 175 15.64 -17.36 -3.48
C ASP A 175 14.27 -16.68 -3.53
N LYS A 176 13.19 -17.41 -3.21
CA LYS A 176 11.84 -16.83 -3.18
C LYS A 176 11.77 -15.64 -2.22
N GLY A 177 11.17 -14.56 -2.70
CA GLY A 177 11.09 -13.28 -1.99
C GLY A 177 12.17 -12.27 -2.41
N ARG A 178 13.15 -12.65 -3.23
CA ARG A 178 14.08 -11.69 -3.84
C ARG A 178 13.40 -10.94 -4.99
N VAL A 179 13.93 -9.76 -5.31
CA VAL A 179 13.38 -8.88 -6.35
C VAL A 179 13.36 -9.61 -7.70
N SER A 180 12.20 -9.61 -8.33
CA SER A 180 12.00 -10.11 -9.69
C SER A 180 12.02 -8.98 -10.73
N GLN A 181 12.12 -9.35 -12.00
CA GLN A 181 11.95 -8.42 -13.11
C GLN A 181 10.61 -7.68 -13.03
N GLY A 182 9.52 -8.42 -12.72
CA GLY A 182 8.20 -7.84 -12.56
C GLY A 182 8.11 -6.86 -11.40
N ALA A 183 8.83 -7.11 -10.30
CA ALA A 183 8.90 -6.17 -9.17
C ALA A 183 9.56 -4.84 -9.58
N ALA A 184 10.65 -4.89 -10.33
CA ALA A 184 11.33 -3.69 -10.80
C ALA A 184 10.50 -2.91 -11.84
N GLN A 185 9.82 -3.61 -12.75
CA GLN A 185 8.88 -3.00 -13.71
C GLN A 185 7.70 -2.33 -13.00
N ALA A 186 7.09 -3.01 -12.03
CA ALA A 186 5.99 -2.46 -11.23
C ALA A 186 6.43 -1.25 -10.41
N PHE A 187 7.63 -1.28 -9.84
CA PHE A 187 8.17 -0.16 -9.10
C PHE A 187 8.48 1.04 -10.02
N LEU A 188 9.02 0.80 -11.22
CA LEU A 188 9.21 1.84 -12.23
C LEU A 188 7.89 2.51 -12.59
N SER A 189 6.80 1.73 -12.76
CA SER A 189 5.46 2.26 -12.99
C SER A 189 4.99 3.18 -11.86
N ARG A 190 5.19 2.77 -10.60
CA ARG A 190 4.85 3.58 -9.41
C ARG A 190 5.60 4.91 -9.40
N VAL A 191 6.91 4.88 -9.61
CA VAL A 191 7.78 6.07 -9.61
C VAL A 191 7.37 7.04 -10.71
N ALA A 192 7.23 6.54 -11.94
CA ALA A 192 6.90 7.37 -13.10
C ALA A 192 5.47 7.95 -13.01
N LEU A 193 4.50 7.20 -12.49
CA LEU A 193 3.15 7.70 -12.23
C LEU A 193 3.16 8.79 -11.16
N TYR A 194 3.89 8.57 -10.06
CA TYR A 194 4.01 9.53 -8.97
C TYR A 194 4.54 10.86 -9.50
N GLU A 195 5.68 10.84 -10.17
CA GLU A 195 6.29 12.06 -10.68
C GLU A 195 5.52 12.67 -11.85
N GLY A 196 4.99 11.87 -12.77
CA GLY A 196 4.19 12.36 -13.89
C GLY A 196 2.97 13.15 -13.42
N THR A 197 2.26 12.65 -12.42
CA THR A 197 1.12 13.37 -11.82
C THR A 197 1.57 14.55 -10.96
N TRP A 198 2.66 14.42 -10.20
CA TRP A 198 3.25 15.55 -9.48
C TRP A 198 3.52 16.73 -10.40
N GLN A 199 4.17 16.49 -11.54
CA GLN A 199 4.49 17.50 -12.55
C GLN A 199 3.22 18.04 -13.22
N LYS A 200 2.28 17.15 -13.60
CA LYS A 200 1.05 17.54 -14.29
C LYS A 200 0.25 18.59 -13.51
N PHE A 201 0.17 18.45 -12.20
CA PHE A 201 -0.62 19.36 -11.37
C PHE A 201 0.18 20.56 -10.83
N ARG A 202 1.44 20.76 -11.24
CA ARG A 202 2.31 21.84 -10.74
C ARG A 202 3.08 22.62 -11.80
N THR A 203 3.84 21.96 -12.66
CA THR A 203 4.82 22.62 -13.53
C THR A 203 4.30 22.95 -14.91
N GLY A 204 3.40 22.13 -15.44
CA GLY A 204 2.88 22.28 -16.80
C GLY A 204 3.87 21.94 -17.93
N ASP A 205 5.03 21.33 -17.64
CA ASP A 205 5.95 20.81 -18.67
C ASP A 205 5.35 19.54 -19.32
N VAL A 206 4.62 19.76 -20.42
CA VAL A 206 3.83 18.72 -21.09
C VAL A 206 4.71 17.61 -21.62
N THR A 207 5.91 17.88 -22.13
CA THR A 207 6.82 16.85 -22.65
C THR A 207 7.27 15.92 -21.53
N ARG A 208 7.77 16.48 -20.44
CA ARG A 208 8.20 15.71 -19.27
C ARG A 208 7.05 14.89 -18.67
N ILE A 209 5.88 15.51 -18.53
CA ILE A 209 4.67 14.84 -18.03
C ILE A 209 4.30 13.64 -18.91
N ASN A 210 4.25 13.83 -20.22
CA ASN A 210 3.89 12.78 -21.15
C ASN A 210 4.90 11.63 -21.12
N ASP A 211 6.21 11.93 -21.13
CA ASP A 211 7.25 10.91 -21.04
C ASP A 211 7.14 10.06 -19.78
N LEU A 212 6.88 10.69 -18.63
CA LEU A 212 6.71 9.99 -17.36
C LEU A 212 5.44 9.12 -17.33
N LEU A 213 4.32 9.64 -17.84
CA LEU A 213 3.08 8.87 -17.91
C LEU A 213 3.17 7.71 -18.91
N ASP A 214 3.88 7.88 -20.02
CA ASP A 214 4.15 6.81 -20.97
C ASP A 214 5.04 5.72 -20.32
N ILE A 215 6.12 6.09 -19.61
CA ILE A 215 6.94 5.14 -18.83
C ILE A 215 6.08 4.39 -17.80
N ALA A 216 5.19 5.10 -17.10
CA ALA A 216 4.33 4.47 -16.10
C ALA A 216 3.38 3.43 -16.72
N ALA A 217 2.75 3.78 -17.85
CA ALA A 217 1.85 2.87 -18.55
C ALA A 217 2.60 1.68 -19.16
N GLU A 218 3.71 1.92 -19.86
CA GLU A 218 4.50 0.86 -20.49
C GLU A 218 5.05 -0.13 -19.45
N SER A 219 5.61 0.38 -18.36
CA SER A 219 6.18 -0.48 -17.30
C SER A 219 5.09 -1.31 -16.59
N ALA A 220 3.91 -0.75 -16.37
CA ALA A 220 2.77 -1.50 -15.84
C ALA A 220 2.29 -2.55 -16.84
N TRP A 221 2.25 -2.20 -18.15
CA TRP A 221 1.86 -3.12 -19.21
C TRP A 221 2.79 -4.32 -19.32
N GLU A 222 4.10 -4.13 -19.19
CA GLU A 222 5.07 -5.23 -19.20
C GLU A 222 4.78 -6.27 -18.10
N VAL A 223 4.35 -5.82 -16.91
CA VAL A 223 3.92 -6.71 -15.83
C VAL A 223 2.63 -7.44 -16.20
N ILE A 224 1.65 -6.71 -16.73
CA ILE A 224 0.34 -7.26 -17.14
C ILE A 224 0.52 -8.31 -18.25
N ASP A 225 1.28 -7.97 -19.28
CA ASP A 225 1.50 -8.84 -20.44
C ASP A 225 2.34 -10.07 -20.10
N SER A 226 3.14 -10.02 -19.05
CA SER A 226 3.95 -11.16 -18.58
C SER A 226 3.10 -12.37 -18.16
N LYS A 227 1.83 -12.17 -17.81
CA LYS A 227 0.89 -13.21 -17.34
C LYS A 227 1.40 -14.01 -16.12
N GLN A 228 2.32 -13.46 -15.34
CA GLN A 228 2.88 -14.14 -14.17
C GLN A 228 2.09 -13.89 -12.89
N TYR A 229 1.24 -12.87 -12.90
CA TYR A 229 0.49 -12.40 -11.73
C TYR A 229 -1.00 -12.39 -12.02
N GLU A 230 -1.80 -12.49 -10.98
CA GLU A 230 -3.27 -12.44 -11.08
C GLU A 230 -3.90 -11.86 -9.82
N ILE A 231 -5.08 -11.26 -9.95
CA ILE A 231 -5.87 -10.80 -8.82
C ILE A 231 -6.28 -12.01 -7.97
N PHE A 232 -6.05 -11.95 -6.67
CA PHE A 232 -6.44 -12.98 -5.71
C PHE A 232 -7.96 -12.98 -5.50
N LYS A 233 -8.64 -13.94 -6.11
CA LYS A 233 -10.10 -14.12 -6.02
C LYS A 233 -10.52 -15.59 -6.05
N PRO A 234 -10.03 -16.44 -5.13
CA PRO A 234 -10.45 -17.83 -5.07
C PRO A 234 -11.97 -17.93 -4.90
N ALA A 235 -12.60 -18.79 -5.69
CA ALA A 235 -14.04 -18.96 -5.67
C ALA A 235 -14.57 -19.42 -4.30
N GLU A 236 -13.77 -20.18 -3.58
CA GLU A 236 -14.07 -20.70 -2.25
C GLU A 236 -14.20 -19.60 -1.19
N LEU A 237 -13.58 -18.46 -1.41
CA LEU A 237 -13.66 -17.29 -0.51
C LEU A 237 -14.72 -16.27 -0.95
N GLY A 238 -15.22 -16.39 -2.17
CA GLY A 238 -16.31 -15.55 -2.68
C GLY A 238 -16.09 -14.05 -2.47
N THR A 239 -17.09 -13.39 -1.88
CA THR A 239 -17.05 -11.94 -1.60
C THR A 239 -16.11 -11.53 -0.46
N ASP A 240 -15.49 -12.48 0.23
CA ASP A 240 -14.54 -12.25 1.31
C ASP A 240 -13.07 -12.40 0.86
N ALA A 241 -12.82 -12.67 -0.43
CA ALA A 241 -11.47 -12.88 -0.95
C ALA A 241 -10.51 -11.71 -0.66
N TYR A 242 -11.01 -10.48 -0.70
CA TYR A 242 -10.19 -9.30 -0.37
C TYR A 242 -9.71 -9.31 1.08
N LYS A 243 -10.59 -9.64 2.03
CA LYS A 243 -10.23 -9.74 3.45
C LYS A 243 -9.12 -10.77 3.68
N TYR A 244 -9.28 -11.96 3.10
CA TYR A 244 -8.35 -13.06 3.33
C TYR A 244 -7.01 -12.91 2.61
N LEU A 245 -6.93 -12.13 1.54
CA LEU A 245 -5.67 -11.81 0.87
C LEU A 245 -4.59 -11.31 1.87
N PHE A 246 -5.00 -10.46 2.81
CA PHE A 246 -4.08 -9.75 3.71
C PHE A 246 -3.69 -10.55 4.96
N ILE A 247 -4.26 -11.71 5.16
CA ILE A 247 -4.02 -12.56 6.34
C ILE A 247 -3.66 -14.00 5.97
N LEU A 248 -3.20 -14.23 4.74
CA LEU A 248 -2.73 -15.54 4.30
C LEU A 248 -1.45 -15.93 5.04
N GLU A 249 -1.46 -17.13 5.60
CA GLU A 249 -0.32 -17.72 6.29
C GLU A 249 -0.08 -19.16 5.77
N ASP A 250 1.05 -19.74 6.15
CA ASP A 250 1.34 -21.16 5.84
C ASP A 250 0.66 -22.13 6.81
N VAL A 251 0.04 -21.59 7.87
CA VAL A 251 -0.96 -22.28 8.71
C VAL A 251 -2.38 -21.96 8.23
N GLN A 252 -3.39 -22.65 8.75
CA GLN A 252 -4.78 -22.36 8.39
C GLN A 252 -5.20 -20.99 8.94
N SER A 253 -5.50 -20.06 8.05
CA SER A 253 -5.87 -18.67 8.37
C SER A 253 -7.17 -18.22 7.68
N ASN A 254 -7.82 -19.10 6.96
CA ASN A 254 -9.07 -18.82 6.25
C ASN A 254 -9.91 -20.09 6.10
N PRO A 255 -11.23 -20.00 5.82
CA PRO A 255 -12.14 -21.13 5.76
C PRO A 255 -11.79 -22.18 4.70
N ALA A 256 -11.14 -21.74 3.62
CA ALA A 256 -10.76 -22.60 2.49
C ALA A 256 -9.36 -23.22 2.66
N ASN A 257 -8.67 -22.93 3.76
CA ASN A 257 -7.28 -23.37 4.00
C ASN A 257 -6.31 -23.03 2.85
N ILE A 258 -6.53 -21.90 2.20
CA ILE A 258 -5.64 -21.38 1.16
C ILE A 258 -4.39 -20.83 1.83
N LYS A 259 -3.23 -21.22 1.31
CA LYS A 259 -1.91 -20.85 1.82
C LYS A 259 -1.26 -19.76 0.96
N LYS A 260 -0.15 -19.19 1.45
CA LYS A 260 0.62 -18.15 0.76
C LYS A 260 1.09 -18.54 -0.65
N ASP A 261 1.38 -19.83 -0.90
CA ASP A 261 1.80 -20.33 -2.20
C ASP A 261 0.76 -20.14 -3.32
N LYS A 262 -0.50 -19.91 -2.96
CA LYS A 262 -1.61 -19.61 -3.90
C LYS A 262 -1.77 -18.11 -4.17
N ASN A 263 -1.05 -17.26 -3.47
CA ASN A 263 -1.11 -15.83 -3.68
C ASN A 263 -0.20 -15.42 -4.84
N LYS A 264 -0.78 -15.22 -6.02
CA LYS A 264 -0.08 -14.69 -7.19
C LYS A 264 -0.28 -13.17 -7.37
N GLU A 265 -0.94 -12.54 -6.42
CA GLU A 265 -1.14 -11.08 -6.46
C GLU A 265 0.06 -10.32 -5.87
N TYR A 266 0.73 -10.87 -4.84
CA TYR A 266 1.90 -10.22 -4.28
C TYR A 266 3.10 -10.39 -5.22
N ILE A 267 3.57 -9.27 -5.77
CA ILE A 267 4.73 -9.21 -6.67
C ILE A 267 6.02 -9.12 -5.89
N PHE A 268 6.02 -8.30 -4.84
CA PHE A 268 7.13 -8.15 -3.92
C PHE A 268 6.59 -7.88 -2.52
N SER A 269 7.07 -8.60 -1.52
CA SER A 269 6.56 -8.51 -0.14
C SER A 269 7.66 -8.60 0.89
N ARG A 270 7.47 -7.92 2.01
CA ARG A 270 8.17 -8.22 3.25
C ARG A 270 7.59 -9.52 3.79
N ARG A 271 8.40 -10.56 3.83
CA ARG A 271 7.95 -11.90 4.20
C ARG A 271 7.99 -12.10 5.70
N HIS A 272 6.93 -12.71 6.21
CA HIS A 272 6.83 -13.09 7.62
C HIS A 272 6.49 -14.57 7.77
N ASP A 273 6.71 -15.10 8.95
CA ASP A 273 6.36 -16.45 9.35
C ASP A 273 6.18 -16.46 10.86
N GLU A 274 5.16 -17.14 11.37
CA GLU A 274 4.84 -17.14 12.80
C GLU A 274 5.94 -17.69 13.72
N VAL A 275 6.90 -18.46 13.18
CA VAL A 275 7.96 -19.12 13.95
C VAL A 275 9.32 -18.44 13.74
N ILE A 276 9.71 -18.25 12.46
CA ILE A 276 11.07 -17.82 12.12
C ILE A 276 11.18 -16.31 11.83
N ALA A 277 10.07 -15.66 11.50
CA ALA A 277 10.03 -14.24 11.17
C ALA A 277 8.66 -13.62 11.51
N PRO A 278 8.22 -13.65 12.78
CA PRO A 278 6.92 -13.09 13.16
C PRO A 278 6.89 -11.57 12.91
N ILE A 279 5.69 -11.04 12.74
CA ILE A 279 5.50 -9.60 12.49
C ILE A 279 6.02 -8.76 13.66
N GLY A 280 5.96 -9.29 14.88
CA GLY A 280 6.43 -8.58 16.08
C GLY A 280 5.53 -7.40 16.49
N LYS A 281 4.25 -7.43 16.08
CA LYS A 281 3.23 -6.43 16.39
C LYS A 281 1.89 -7.13 16.63
N ASN A 282 1.08 -6.58 17.53
CA ASN A 282 -0.25 -7.08 17.85
C ASN A 282 -1.31 -6.50 16.89
N ILE A 283 -1.19 -6.76 15.58
CA ILE A 283 -2.03 -6.10 14.57
C ILE A 283 -3.50 -6.45 14.76
N THR A 284 -3.82 -7.73 14.85
CA THR A 284 -5.20 -8.19 15.06
C THR A 284 -5.80 -7.64 16.34
N LYS A 285 -5.07 -7.74 17.45
CA LYS A 285 -5.50 -7.22 18.74
C LYS A 285 -5.77 -5.71 18.67
N ASN A 286 -4.95 -4.96 17.97
CA ASN A 286 -5.10 -3.51 17.81
C ASN A 286 -6.36 -3.15 16.99
N CYS A 287 -6.75 -3.96 16.02
CA CYS A 287 -8.00 -3.78 15.29
C CYS A 287 -9.22 -3.89 16.22
N PHE A 288 -9.22 -4.89 17.12
CA PHE A 288 -10.29 -5.08 18.11
C PHE A 288 -10.18 -4.15 19.31
N ALA A 289 -8.97 -3.77 19.71
CA ALA A 289 -8.70 -2.96 20.90
C ALA A 289 -8.77 -1.45 20.66
N ASN A 290 -9.27 -1.02 19.50
CA ASN A 290 -9.56 0.38 19.28
C ASN A 290 -8.32 1.30 19.13
N VAL A 291 -7.31 0.85 18.41
CA VAL A 291 -6.09 1.65 18.18
C VAL A 291 -6.12 2.39 16.84
N GLN A 292 -6.79 1.81 15.85
CA GLN A 292 -6.91 2.38 14.50
C GLN A 292 -8.35 2.84 14.25
N TRP A 293 -8.55 4.15 14.21
CA TRP A 293 -9.86 4.76 14.01
C TRP A 293 -10.01 5.17 12.56
N VAL A 294 -10.82 4.44 11.83
CA VAL A 294 -11.13 4.79 10.44
C VAL A 294 -12.10 5.96 10.41
N THR A 295 -11.91 6.89 9.49
CA THR A 295 -12.76 8.05 9.37
C THR A 295 -14.00 7.77 8.51
N ARG A 296 -15.06 8.57 8.73
CA ARG A 296 -16.25 8.56 7.89
C ARG A 296 -15.92 8.78 6.42
N LYS A 297 -14.90 9.57 6.12
CA LYS A 297 -14.48 9.85 4.74
C LYS A 297 -14.18 8.56 3.96
N LEU A 298 -13.45 7.61 4.54
CA LEU A 298 -13.25 6.32 3.90
C LEU A 298 -14.55 5.55 3.76
N ALA A 299 -15.36 5.49 4.82
CA ALA A 299 -16.64 4.77 4.80
C ALA A 299 -17.58 5.26 3.67
N GLU A 300 -17.58 6.56 3.39
CA GLU A 300 -18.36 7.17 2.31
C GLU A 300 -17.77 6.91 0.91
N MET A 301 -16.49 6.59 0.80
CA MET A 301 -15.85 6.29 -0.50
C MET A 301 -16.28 4.95 -1.09
N TYR A 302 -16.72 4.00 -0.27
CA TYR A 302 -17.22 2.73 -0.80
C TYR A 302 -18.49 2.97 -1.60
N LEU A 303 -18.52 2.48 -2.84
CA LEU A 303 -19.65 2.65 -3.76
C LEU A 303 -20.90 1.88 -3.27
N GLY A 304 -22.06 2.27 -3.76
CA GLY A 304 -23.24 1.41 -3.75
C GLY A 304 -23.02 0.17 -4.63
N ALA A 305 -23.81 -0.87 -4.42
CA ALA A 305 -23.75 -2.09 -5.24
C ALA A 305 -24.04 -1.83 -6.73
N ASP A 306 -24.67 -0.70 -7.04
CA ASP A 306 -24.94 -0.19 -8.39
C ASP A 306 -23.70 0.49 -9.05
N GLY A 307 -22.56 0.53 -8.35
CA GLY A 307 -21.32 1.12 -8.83
C GLY A 307 -21.27 2.65 -8.77
N LEU A 308 -22.23 3.28 -8.09
CA LEU A 308 -22.30 4.72 -7.94
C LEU A 308 -21.88 5.18 -6.55
N PRO A 309 -21.32 6.41 -6.43
CA PRO A 309 -21.17 7.06 -5.14
C PRO A 309 -22.52 7.13 -4.41
N ILE A 310 -22.49 6.98 -3.09
CA ILE A 310 -23.72 6.90 -2.28
C ILE A 310 -24.55 8.20 -2.26
N ASP A 311 -23.93 9.31 -2.56
CA ASP A 311 -24.55 10.64 -2.68
C ASP A 311 -24.97 10.99 -4.13
N ASN A 312 -24.71 10.11 -5.09
CA ASN A 312 -25.15 10.32 -6.47
C ASN A 312 -26.66 10.22 -6.57
N ALA A 313 -27.30 11.27 -7.11
CA ALA A 313 -28.76 11.36 -7.22
C ALA A 313 -29.41 10.23 -8.05
N GLN A 314 -28.63 9.53 -8.89
CA GLN A 314 -29.09 8.41 -9.70
C GLN A 314 -28.85 7.04 -9.03
N SER A 315 -28.23 7.02 -7.83
CA SER A 315 -28.00 5.75 -7.14
C SER A 315 -29.32 5.12 -6.71
N THR A 316 -29.45 3.83 -7.00
CA THR A 316 -30.58 2.99 -6.62
C THR A 316 -30.22 2.00 -5.50
N ALA A 317 -29.00 2.07 -4.98
CA ALA A 317 -28.55 1.16 -3.92
C ALA A 317 -29.36 1.32 -2.62
N GLY A 318 -29.89 2.52 -2.35
CA GLY A 318 -30.72 2.79 -1.18
C GLY A 318 -29.92 2.74 0.12
N VAL A 319 -28.71 3.27 0.09
CA VAL A 319 -27.86 3.41 1.28
C VAL A 319 -28.43 4.50 2.17
N ASP A 320 -28.65 4.19 3.42
CA ASP A 320 -29.11 5.16 4.41
C ASP A 320 -28.54 4.85 5.81
N TYR A 321 -28.88 5.69 6.78
CA TYR A 321 -28.37 5.60 8.15
C TYR A 321 -29.50 5.40 9.18
N SER A 322 -30.65 4.89 8.75
CA SER A 322 -31.78 4.63 9.63
C SER A 322 -31.51 3.53 10.64
N THR A 323 -30.67 2.56 10.26
CA THR A 323 -30.13 1.53 11.15
C THR A 323 -28.62 1.41 10.98
N PRO A 324 -27.89 0.86 11.96
CA PRO A 324 -26.46 0.58 11.80
C PRO A 324 -26.14 -0.29 10.58
N ASP A 325 -26.98 -1.28 10.28
CA ASP A 325 -26.78 -2.21 9.16
C ASP A 325 -26.97 -1.56 7.78
N ASN A 326 -27.86 -0.56 7.66
CA ASN A 326 -28.15 0.06 6.37
C ASN A 326 -26.94 0.78 5.78
N GLU A 327 -26.03 1.28 6.60
CA GLU A 327 -24.78 1.88 6.13
C GLU A 327 -23.91 0.87 5.38
N TYR A 328 -23.95 -0.41 5.77
CA TYR A 328 -23.12 -1.48 5.20
C TYR A 328 -23.86 -2.31 4.14
N ALA A 329 -25.18 -2.21 4.09
CA ALA A 329 -25.98 -2.97 3.14
C ALA A 329 -25.85 -2.42 1.72
N LYS A 330 -25.87 -3.31 0.72
CA LYS A 330 -25.85 -2.92 -0.70
C LYS A 330 -24.70 -2.01 -1.10
N ARG A 331 -23.54 -2.23 -0.51
CA ARG A 331 -22.29 -1.50 -0.76
C ARG A 331 -21.27 -2.39 -1.47
N ASP A 332 -20.22 -1.77 -1.93
CA ASP A 332 -18.98 -2.46 -2.29
C ASP A 332 -18.57 -3.44 -1.17
N ASN A 333 -18.41 -4.72 -1.50
CA ASN A 333 -18.08 -5.74 -0.51
C ASN A 333 -16.73 -5.49 0.19
N ARG A 334 -15.83 -4.70 -0.41
CA ARG A 334 -14.60 -4.30 0.28
C ARG A 334 -14.85 -3.51 1.55
N MET A 335 -16.01 -2.82 1.68
CA MET A 335 -16.37 -2.13 2.91
C MET A 335 -16.44 -3.11 4.08
N THR A 336 -17.18 -4.21 3.95
CA THR A 336 -17.29 -5.23 5.01
C THR A 336 -16.06 -6.13 5.13
N ASN A 337 -15.17 -6.11 4.13
CA ASN A 337 -13.85 -6.75 4.20
C ASN A 337 -12.82 -5.88 4.95
N THR A 338 -13.07 -4.58 5.06
CA THR A 338 -12.15 -3.58 5.63
C THR A 338 -12.61 -3.03 6.97
N LEU A 339 -13.93 -2.82 7.14
CA LEU A 339 -14.54 -2.28 8.35
C LEU A 339 -15.36 -3.35 9.07
N MET A 340 -15.27 -3.37 10.39
CA MET A 340 -16.09 -4.23 11.22
C MET A 340 -17.50 -3.64 11.35
N ALA A 341 -18.50 -4.33 10.83
CA ALA A 341 -19.88 -3.91 10.93
C ALA A 341 -20.47 -4.21 12.30
N PRO A 342 -21.29 -3.30 12.89
CA PRO A 342 -21.93 -3.51 14.20
C PRO A 342 -22.90 -4.69 14.17
N GLY A 343 -22.95 -5.43 15.27
CA GLY A 343 -23.85 -6.58 15.44
C GLY A 343 -23.42 -7.82 14.66
N ARG A 344 -22.34 -7.79 13.92
CA ARG A 344 -21.79 -8.96 13.22
C ARG A 344 -20.83 -9.76 14.09
N LYS A 345 -20.57 -10.98 13.69
CA LYS A 345 -19.71 -11.93 14.41
C LYS A 345 -18.34 -11.98 13.75
N TYR A 346 -17.31 -11.95 14.59
CA TYR A 346 -15.93 -11.98 14.11
C TYR A 346 -15.17 -13.07 14.85
N TRP A 347 -14.42 -13.87 14.12
CA TRP A 347 -13.70 -15.04 14.62
C TRP A 347 -12.86 -14.72 15.86
N ASN A 348 -12.02 -13.72 15.78
CA ASN A 348 -11.10 -13.37 16.87
C ASN A 348 -11.78 -12.65 18.06
N ASN A 349 -13.05 -12.30 17.95
CA ASN A 349 -13.84 -11.84 19.09
C ASN A 349 -14.07 -12.95 20.14
N ASN A 350 -13.69 -14.19 19.83
CA ASN A 350 -13.70 -15.30 20.75
C ASN A 350 -12.31 -15.93 20.83
N ALA A 351 -11.54 -15.55 21.86
CA ALA A 351 -10.13 -15.92 22.06
C ALA A 351 -9.82 -17.43 22.14
N SER A 352 -10.83 -18.30 22.14
CA SER A 352 -10.64 -19.76 22.17
C SER A 352 -10.59 -20.44 20.81
N HIS A 353 -10.78 -19.70 19.72
CA HIS A 353 -10.75 -20.27 18.38
C HIS A 353 -9.33 -20.43 17.86
N THR A 354 -9.00 -21.65 17.44
CA THR A 354 -7.68 -22.01 16.89
C THR A 354 -7.77 -22.67 15.53
N THR A 355 -8.98 -23.05 15.07
CA THR A 355 -9.21 -23.80 13.85
C THR A 355 -10.50 -23.36 13.15
N TRP A 356 -10.69 -23.83 11.91
CA TRP A 356 -11.87 -23.55 11.10
C TRP A 356 -12.83 -24.76 11.01
N THR A 357 -13.01 -25.49 12.10
CA THR A 357 -14.01 -26.57 12.14
C THR A 357 -15.44 -26.01 12.15
N ASP A 358 -16.43 -26.83 11.79
CA ASP A 358 -17.83 -26.42 11.85
C ASP A 358 -18.29 -26.12 13.29
N ALA A 359 -17.74 -26.81 14.28
CA ALA A 359 -18.00 -26.53 15.69
C ALA A 359 -17.42 -25.19 16.12
N ASP A 360 -16.21 -24.84 15.66
CA ASP A 360 -15.60 -23.55 15.96
C ASP A 360 -16.36 -22.41 15.31
N LYS A 361 -16.80 -22.56 14.04
CA LYS A 361 -17.66 -21.58 13.36
C LYS A 361 -18.98 -21.36 14.12
N ALA A 362 -19.63 -22.43 14.55
CA ALA A 362 -20.86 -22.36 15.33
C ALA A 362 -20.64 -21.64 16.68
N ALA A 363 -19.52 -21.88 17.34
CA ALA A 363 -19.19 -21.21 18.59
C ALA A 363 -18.85 -19.71 18.38
N PHE A 364 -18.17 -19.38 17.29
CA PHE A 364 -17.90 -18.00 16.87
C PHE A 364 -19.21 -17.25 16.62
N ASP A 365 -20.19 -17.86 15.96
CA ASP A 365 -21.48 -17.27 15.61
C ASP A 365 -22.36 -16.89 16.79
N ASN A 366 -21.94 -17.13 18.01
CA ASN A 366 -22.71 -16.77 19.21
C ASN A 366 -22.36 -15.40 19.83
N LYS A 367 -21.37 -14.68 19.29
CA LYS A 367 -20.95 -13.38 19.84
C LYS A 367 -21.07 -12.28 18.80
N ASP A 368 -21.91 -11.31 19.10
CA ASP A 368 -22.03 -10.08 18.32
C ASP A 368 -20.92 -9.11 18.72
N PHE A 369 -20.29 -8.51 17.74
CA PHE A 369 -19.30 -7.46 17.92
C PHE A 369 -19.93 -6.08 17.64
N TYR A 370 -19.57 -5.11 18.45
CA TYR A 370 -19.94 -3.72 18.23
C TYR A 370 -18.66 -2.88 18.24
N PRO A 371 -18.37 -2.13 17.14
CA PRO A 371 -17.21 -1.24 17.11
C PRO A 371 -17.24 -0.23 18.24
N THR A 372 -16.14 -0.09 18.95
CA THR A 372 -15.98 0.85 20.07
C THR A 372 -14.78 1.77 19.87
N SER A 373 -14.26 1.87 18.65
CA SER A 373 -13.25 2.87 18.31
C SER A 373 -13.82 4.27 18.49
N GLY A 374 -12.96 5.25 18.76
CA GLY A 374 -13.41 6.62 18.92
C GLY A 374 -14.17 7.18 17.71
N SER A 375 -14.01 6.58 16.54
CA SER A 375 -14.78 6.92 15.33
C SER A 375 -16.05 6.08 15.14
N GLY A 376 -16.23 4.98 15.86
CA GLY A 376 -17.29 4.00 15.59
C GLY A 376 -17.00 3.07 14.41
N TYR A 377 -15.85 3.22 13.74
CA TYR A 377 -15.38 2.34 12.67
C TYR A 377 -14.11 1.64 13.12
N ASN A 378 -14.17 0.33 13.34
CA ASN A 378 -12.96 -0.47 13.58
C ASN A 378 -12.42 -1.01 12.26
N ASN A 379 -11.10 -0.91 12.08
CA ASN A 379 -10.42 -1.52 10.95
C ASN A 379 -10.42 -3.05 11.08
N GLN A 380 -10.75 -3.76 10.00
CA GLN A 380 -10.65 -5.21 9.91
C GLN A 380 -9.47 -5.68 9.06
N LYS A 381 -8.98 -4.83 8.17
CA LYS A 381 -7.85 -5.18 7.30
C LYS A 381 -6.62 -5.49 8.16
N TRP A 382 -5.96 -6.58 7.90
CA TRP A 382 -4.87 -7.19 8.66
C TRP A 382 -5.29 -7.95 9.94
N ALA A 383 -6.56 -8.00 10.29
CA ALA A 383 -7.01 -8.78 11.44
C ALA A 383 -7.15 -10.26 11.06
N THR A 384 -6.26 -11.11 11.56
CA THR A 384 -6.40 -12.56 11.37
C THR A 384 -7.58 -13.11 12.17
N GLU A 385 -8.21 -14.15 11.65
CA GLU A 385 -9.36 -14.79 12.29
C GLU A 385 -8.96 -16.04 13.08
N ARG A 386 -7.71 -16.47 13.01
CA ARG A 386 -7.19 -17.54 13.85
C ARG A 386 -6.74 -17.02 15.21
N ASN A 387 -6.79 -17.86 16.22
CA ASN A 387 -6.17 -17.57 17.49
C ASN A 387 -4.63 -17.60 17.32
N VAL A 388 -3.97 -16.53 17.67
CA VAL A 388 -2.54 -16.35 17.53
C VAL A 388 -1.98 -15.72 18.80
N LYS A 389 -0.80 -16.15 19.22
CA LYS A 389 -0.07 -15.51 20.32
C LYS A 389 0.28 -14.08 19.94
N ASP A 390 0.25 -13.18 20.91
CA ASP A 390 0.65 -11.78 20.74
C ASP A 390 2.00 -11.67 20.00
N GLU A 391 2.06 -10.84 18.96
CA GLU A 391 3.24 -10.57 18.14
C GLU A 391 3.67 -11.70 17.17
N TYR A 392 2.92 -12.81 17.10
CA TYR A 392 3.27 -13.98 16.30
C TYR A 392 2.42 -14.15 15.03
N GLU A 393 1.75 -13.09 14.57
CA GLU A 393 1.16 -13.11 13.23
C GLU A 393 2.26 -13.31 12.18
N GLY A 394 1.97 -14.07 11.15
CA GLY A 394 2.96 -14.49 10.14
C GLY A 394 2.56 -14.20 8.70
N TYR A 395 1.58 -13.34 8.43
CA TYR A 395 1.21 -12.95 7.07
C TYR A 395 2.14 -11.86 6.52
N ASP A 396 2.36 -11.89 5.20
CA ASP A 396 3.30 -11.01 4.53
C ASP A 396 2.74 -9.59 4.35
N PHE A 397 3.62 -8.59 4.35
CA PHE A 397 3.26 -7.23 3.96
C PHE A 397 3.56 -7.00 2.46
N PRO A 398 2.56 -6.67 1.63
CA PRO A 398 2.80 -6.40 0.22
C PRO A 398 3.48 -5.04 0.02
N ILE A 399 4.70 -5.05 -0.49
CA ILE A 399 5.40 -3.84 -0.91
C ILE A 399 4.87 -3.41 -2.28
N ILE A 400 4.65 -4.39 -3.16
CA ILE A 400 4.07 -4.24 -4.49
C ILE A 400 3.11 -5.40 -4.74
N ARG A 401 1.89 -5.11 -5.14
CA ARG A 401 0.92 -6.13 -5.54
C ARG A 401 0.25 -5.80 -6.88
N TYR A 402 -0.25 -6.82 -7.54
CA TYR A 402 -0.75 -6.72 -8.91
C TYR A 402 -1.93 -5.75 -9.07
N ALA A 403 -2.80 -5.65 -8.07
CA ALA A 403 -3.88 -4.65 -8.09
C ALA A 403 -3.35 -3.21 -8.22
N GLU A 404 -2.24 -2.87 -7.56
CA GLU A 404 -1.61 -1.57 -7.74
C GLU A 404 -1.14 -1.36 -9.19
N VAL A 405 -0.55 -2.38 -9.81
CA VAL A 405 -0.09 -2.30 -11.20
C VAL A 405 -1.24 -2.04 -12.15
N LEU A 406 -2.37 -2.72 -11.98
CA LEU A 406 -3.58 -2.51 -12.78
C LEU A 406 -4.11 -1.08 -12.61
N LEU A 407 -4.13 -0.58 -11.39
CA LEU A 407 -4.55 0.79 -11.09
C LEU A 407 -3.56 1.83 -11.63
N ASN A 408 -2.25 1.59 -11.51
CA ASN A 408 -1.23 2.45 -12.09
C ASN A 408 -1.39 2.57 -13.61
N TYR A 409 -1.62 1.43 -14.28
CA TYR A 409 -1.86 1.40 -15.73
C TYR A 409 -3.08 2.24 -16.12
N ALA A 410 -4.21 2.01 -15.47
CA ALA A 410 -5.45 2.73 -15.74
C ALA A 410 -5.31 4.24 -15.51
N GLU A 411 -4.70 4.65 -14.39
CA GLU A 411 -4.48 6.06 -14.08
C GLU A 411 -3.50 6.72 -15.04
N ALA A 412 -2.38 6.05 -15.37
CA ALA A 412 -1.38 6.58 -16.30
C ALA A 412 -1.97 6.80 -17.70
N VAL A 413 -2.72 5.83 -18.23
CA VAL A 413 -3.40 5.96 -19.52
C VAL A 413 -4.46 7.05 -19.49
N PHE A 414 -5.26 7.13 -18.43
CA PHE A 414 -6.24 8.20 -18.27
C PHE A 414 -5.56 9.57 -18.25
N GLU A 415 -4.58 9.77 -17.39
CA GLU A 415 -3.90 11.08 -17.25
C GLU A 415 -3.12 11.46 -18.52
N ARG A 416 -2.64 10.49 -19.29
CA ARG A 416 -2.01 10.72 -20.59
C ARG A 416 -3.00 11.16 -21.67
N ASN A 417 -4.28 10.78 -21.53
CA ASN A 417 -5.35 11.04 -22.48
C ASN A 417 -6.45 11.96 -21.91
N ALA A 418 -6.12 12.75 -20.90
CA ALA A 418 -7.00 13.77 -20.33
C ALA A 418 -6.23 15.08 -20.11
N ASP A 419 -6.92 16.20 -20.26
CA ASP A 419 -6.37 17.52 -19.98
C ASP A 419 -6.20 17.77 -18.46
N ALA A 420 -5.77 18.98 -18.09
CA ALA A 420 -5.55 19.35 -16.68
C ALA A 420 -6.85 19.29 -15.86
N GLU A 421 -7.98 19.62 -16.45
CA GLU A 421 -9.30 19.62 -15.84
C GLU A 421 -9.93 18.21 -15.77
N GLY A 422 -9.36 17.23 -16.49
CA GLY A 422 -9.85 15.85 -16.54
C GLY A 422 -10.79 15.55 -17.69
N ASN A 423 -10.88 16.44 -18.68
CA ASN A 423 -11.63 16.18 -19.89
C ASN A 423 -10.90 15.14 -20.75
N ILE A 424 -11.60 14.09 -21.14
CA ILE A 424 -11.03 12.98 -21.90
C ILE A 424 -10.84 13.37 -23.36
N MET A 425 -9.61 13.19 -23.86
CA MET A 425 -9.24 13.45 -25.25
C MET A 425 -9.37 12.21 -26.15
N ASP A 426 -9.22 11.01 -25.58
CA ASP A 426 -9.35 9.72 -26.28
C ASP A 426 -10.07 8.70 -25.40
N ALA A 427 -11.39 8.64 -25.53
CA ALA A 427 -12.24 7.75 -24.75
C ALA A 427 -11.94 6.26 -25.03
N SER A 428 -11.56 5.91 -26.25
CA SER A 428 -11.26 4.52 -26.62
C SER A 428 -10.04 3.97 -25.87
N LYS A 429 -8.98 4.78 -25.75
CA LYS A 429 -7.79 4.39 -24.98
C LYS A 429 -8.10 4.30 -23.50
N VAL A 430 -8.87 5.24 -22.96
CA VAL A 430 -9.27 5.24 -21.55
C VAL A 430 -10.10 3.99 -21.26
N ASP A 431 -11.13 3.68 -22.05
CA ASP A 431 -11.96 2.50 -21.83
C ASP A 431 -11.18 1.19 -21.94
N ALA A 432 -10.20 1.10 -22.86
CA ALA A 432 -9.32 -0.07 -22.94
C ALA A 432 -8.50 -0.28 -21.66
N ALA A 433 -8.05 0.78 -21.03
CA ALA A 433 -7.30 0.70 -19.78
C ALA A 433 -8.20 0.45 -18.56
N LEU A 434 -9.43 0.96 -18.56
CA LEU A 434 -10.39 0.75 -17.46
C LEU A 434 -10.80 -0.71 -17.29
N VAL A 435 -10.61 -1.58 -18.29
CA VAL A 435 -10.80 -3.02 -18.14
C VAL A 435 -9.97 -3.56 -16.96
N TYR A 436 -8.76 -3.09 -16.77
CA TYR A 436 -7.86 -3.51 -15.71
C TYR A 436 -8.24 -2.92 -14.35
N LEU A 437 -8.70 -1.69 -14.30
CA LEU A 437 -9.29 -1.12 -13.09
C LEU A 437 -10.54 -1.91 -12.68
N ASN A 438 -11.37 -2.30 -13.63
CA ASN A 438 -12.58 -3.07 -13.37
C ASN A 438 -12.29 -4.49 -12.85
N GLU A 439 -11.16 -5.08 -13.24
CA GLU A 439 -10.71 -6.35 -12.65
C GLU A 439 -10.48 -6.22 -11.13
N VAL A 440 -9.92 -5.10 -10.69
CA VAL A 440 -9.76 -4.79 -9.25
C VAL A 440 -11.12 -4.54 -8.60
N ARG A 441 -11.94 -3.66 -9.19
CA ARG A 441 -13.29 -3.29 -8.70
C ARG A 441 -14.17 -4.51 -8.49
N GLN A 442 -14.13 -5.45 -9.43
CA GLN A 442 -15.02 -6.62 -9.47
C GLN A 442 -14.46 -7.85 -8.75
N ARG A 443 -13.28 -7.77 -8.11
CA ARG A 443 -12.69 -8.88 -7.35
C ARG A 443 -13.71 -9.56 -6.43
N VAL A 444 -14.38 -8.77 -5.59
CA VAL A 444 -15.41 -9.21 -4.64
C VAL A 444 -16.80 -8.64 -4.95
N ASN A 445 -16.94 -7.97 -6.07
CA ASN A 445 -18.16 -7.35 -6.55
C ASN A 445 -18.48 -7.80 -7.99
N PRO A 446 -18.70 -9.10 -8.25
CA PRO A 446 -18.79 -9.63 -9.62
C PRO A 446 -19.97 -9.04 -10.42
N ASN A 447 -20.99 -8.53 -9.74
CA ASN A 447 -22.20 -7.96 -10.36
C ASN A 447 -22.19 -6.42 -10.39
N MET A 448 -21.16 -5.78 -9.84
CA MET A 448 -21.06 -4.32 -9.89
C MET A 448 -20.73 -3.86 -11.31
N PRO A 449 -21.45 -2.84 -11.84
CA PRO A 449 -21.09 -2.26 -13.14
C PRO A 449 -19.63 -1.81 -13.19
N GLY A 450 -18.98 -2.10 -14.29
CA GLY A 450 -17.64 -1.60 -14.58
C GLY A 450 -17.65 -0.09 -14.83
N LEU A 451 -16.57 0.58 -14.44
CA LEU A 451 -16.34 1.98 -14.80
C LEU A 451 -15.96 2.05 -16.30
N THR A 452 -16.69 2.86 -17.04
CA THR A 452 -16.43 3.19 -18.45
C THR A 452 -16.66 4.67 -18.68
N THR A 453 -16.18 5.21 -19.78
CA THR A 453 -16.45 6.61 -20.14
C THR A 453 -17.95 6.86 -20.35
N SER A 454 -18.66 5.89 -20.92
CA SER A 454 -20.12 5.94 -21.09
C SER A 454 -20.85 5.89 -19.73
N PHE A 455 -20.45 5.00 -18.82
CA PHE A 455 -21.03 4.92 -17.48
C PHE A 455 -20.85 6.23 -16.71
N ALA A 456 -19.64 6.79 -16.74
CA ALA A 456 -19.35 8.06 -16.09
C ALA A 456 -20.18 9.21 -16.65
N THR A 457 -20.30 9.32 -17.97
CA THR A 457 -21.13 10.35 -18.63
C THR A 457 -22.61 10.20 -18.28
N THR A 458 -23.14 8.98 -18.35
CA THR A 458 -24.55 8.69 -18.07
C THR A 458 -24.92 9.09 -16.64
N HIS A 459 -24.02 8.91 -15.68
CA HIS A 459 -24.26 9.15 -14.25
C HIS A 459 -23.65 10.45 -13.74
N ASN A 460 -23.18 11.31 -14.65
CA ASN A 460 -22.56 12.60 -14.30
C ASN A 460 -21.39 12.47 -13.32
N LEU A 461 -20.53 11.46 -13.54
CA LEU A 461 -19.34 11.21 -12.75
C LEU A 461 -18.11 11.87 -13.40
N LYS A 462 -17.18 12.31 -12.59
CA LYS A 462 -15.86 12.76 -13.04
C LYS A 462 -14.90 11.58 -13.03
N MET A 463 -14.43 11.17 -14.20
CA MET A 463 -13.58 9.98 -14.37
C MET A 463 -12.35 10.01 -13.45
N ARG A 464 -11.67 11.14 -13.34
CA ARG A 464 -10.49 11.29 -12.46
C ARG A 464 -10.81 10.98 -10.99
N GLU A 465 -11.94 11.47 -10.51
CA GLU A 465 -12.38 11.23 -9.14
C GLU A 465 -12.68 9.75 -8.90
N GLU A 466 -13.31 9.08 -9.86
CA GLU A 466 -13.64 7.67 -9.75
C GLU A 466 -12.40 6.76 -9.83
N ILE A 467 -11.42 7.08 -10.67
CA ILE A 467 -10.13 6.36 -10.70
C ILE A 467 -9.39 6.52 -9.36
N ARG A 468 -9.35 7.74 -8.82
CA ARG A 468 -8.74 8.02 -7.51
C ARG A 468 -9.47 7.34 -6.36
N ARG A 469 -10.81 7.29 -6.42
CA ARG A 469 -11.64 6.56 -5.46
C ARG A 469 -11.31 5.08 -5.44
N GLU A 470 -11.27 4.46 -6.62
CA GLU A 470 -10.96 3.04 -6.77
C GLU A 470 -9.59 2.70 -6.15
N ARG A 471 -8.58 3.51 -6.46
CA ARG A 471 -7.24 3.37 -5.87
C ARG A 471 -7.26 3.55 -4.35
N THR A 472 -7.96 4.54 -3.84
CA THR A 472 -8.03 4.83 -2.40
C THR A 472 -8.67 3.68 -1.63
N VAL A 473 -9.81 3.18 -2.10
CA VAL A 473 -10.54 2.06 -1.49
C VAL A 473 -9.71 0.78 -1.52
N GLU A 474 -9.06 0.50 -2.65
CA GLU A 474 -8.28 -0.72 -2.83
C GLU A 474 -7.01 -0.74 -1.97
N LEU A 475 -6.27 0.37 -1.93
CA LEU A 475 -4.95 0.46 -1.28
C LEU A 475 -5.00 1.03 0.14
N PHE A 476 -6.18 1.20 0.72
CA PHE A 476 -6.31 1.67 2.10
C PHE A 476 -5.46 0.86 3.06
N ASN A 477 -4.80 1.55 3.98
CA ASN A 477 -3.94 0.99 5.03
C ASN A 477 -2.75 0.15 4.51
N GLU A 478 -2.21 0.56 3.35
CA GLU A 478 -0.97 0.02 2.76
C GLU A 478 0.11 1.08 2.56
N GLY A 479 -0.11 2.31 3.05
CA GLY A 479 0.88 3.38 3.00
C GLY A 479 0.94 4.15 1.69
N PHE A 480 -0.20 4.42 1.04
CA PHE A 480 -0.28 5.15 -0.23
C PHE A 480 -0.97 6.51 -0.15
N ARG A 481 -1.99 6.65 0.70
CA ARG A 481 -2.90 7.80 0.64
C ARG A 481 -2.22 9.15 0.75
N ILE A 482 -1.34 9.35 1.73
CA ILE A 482 -0.69 10.65 1.93
C ILE A 482 0.18 11.05 0.72
N ASP A 483 0.86 10.10 0.11
CA ASP A 483 1.68 10.34 -1.08
C ASP A 483 0.82 10.56 -2.33
N ASP A 484 -0.32 9.88 -2.45
CA ASP A 484 -1.31 10.14 -3.49
C ASP A 484 -1.89 11.56 -3.38
N LEU A 485 -2.24 12.03 -2.19
CA LEU A 485 -2.70 13.41 -1.97
C LEU A 485 -1.64 14.44 -2.39
N LYS A 486 -0.37 14.18 -2.07
CA LYS A 486 0.75 15.04 -2.48
C LYS A 486 0.89 15.10 -4.00
N ARG A 487 0.97 13.95 -4.68
CA ARG A 487 1.16 13.92 -6.14
C ARG A 487 -0.03 14.49 -6.91
N TRP A 488 -1.24 14.28 -6.44
CA TRP A 488 -2.47 14.86 -7.01
C TRP A 488 -2.65 16.34 -6.69
N LYS A 489 -1.87 16.89 -5.75
CA LYS A 489 -2.03 18.25 -5.23
C LYS A 489 -3.44 18.52 -4.69
N THR A 490 -3.97 17.57 -3.93
CA THR A 490 -5.33 17.60 -3.40
C THR A 490 -5.40 17.63 -1.87
N ALA A 491 -4.27 17.65 -1.18
CA ALA A 491 -4.26 17.64 0.28
C ALA A 491 -5.06 18.81 0.89
N GLU A 492 -4.96 20.00 0.32
CA GLU A 492 -5.66 21.20 0.81
C GLU A 492 -7.19 21.08 0.74
N THR A 493 -7.72 20.27 -0.20
CA THR A 493 -9.16 20.08 -0.38
C THR A 493 -9.67 18.77 0.24
N GLU A 494 -8.81 17.78 0.33
CA GLU A 494 -9.18 16.44 0.81
C GLU A 494 -9.02 16.28 2.32
N MET A 495 -8.01 16.93 2.92
CA MET A 495 -7.81 16.91 4.37
C MET A 495 -8.90 17.76 5.02
N PRO A 496 -9.80 17.17 5.85
CA PRO A 496 -10.88 17.91 6.46
C PRO A 496 -10.37 18.78 7.61
N GLU A 497 -11.06 19.87 7.88
CA GLU A 497 -10.84 20.65 9.10
C GLU A 497 -11.13 19.80 10.33
N ASN A 498 -12.25 19.05 10.29
CA ASN A 498 -12.69 18.15 11.33
C ASN A 498 -12.77 16.70 10.81
N MET A 499 -12.25 15.76 11.56
CA MET A 499 -12.41 14.34 11.26
C MET A 499 -13.67 13.80 11.91
N LEU A 500 -14.50 13.15 11.09
CA LEU A 500 -15.80 12.62 11.51
C LEU A 500 -15.78 11.10 11.58
N GLY A 501 -16.53 10.57 12.53
CA GLY A 501 -16.82 9.16 12.67
C GLY A 501 -18.21 8.78 12.18
N VAL A 502 -18.74 7.69 12.71
CA VAL A 502 -20.05 7.15 12.35
C VAL A 502 -21.18 8.15 12.66
N LYS A 503 -22.27 8.12 11.89
CA LYS A 503 -23.53 8.73 12.33
C LYS A 503 -23.99 8.04 13.60
N TRP A 504 -24.36 8.81 14.61
CA TRP A 504 -24.66 8.27 15.92
C TRP A 504 -26.09 8.55 16.35
N ASN A 505 -26.73 7.51 16.84
CA ASN A 505 -28.05 7.59 17.45
C ASN A 505 -28.05 6.69 18.70
N THR A 506 -28.87 7.01 19.68
CA THR A 506 -29.00 6.26 20.95
C THR A 506 -30.34 5.54 21.09
N SER A 507 -31.21 5.61 20.09
CA SER A 507 -32.57 5.08 20.12
C SER A 507 -32.83 4.08 18.97
N GLY A 508 -33.96 3.37 19.07
CA GLY A 508 -34.35 2.41 18.04
C GLY A 508 -33.34 1.29 17.86
N ASP A 509 -33.04 0.96 16.63
CA ASP A 509 -32.09 -0.11 16.29
C ASP A 509 -30.62 0.16 16.71
N TRP A 510 -30.32 1.42 17.07
CA TRP A 510 -29.02 1.84 17.60
C TRP A 510 -28.88 1.58 19.10
N ALA A 511 -29.97 1.34 19.83
CA ALA A 511 -29.98 1.23 21.29
C ALA A 511 -29.07 0.10 21.81
N THR A 512 -28.96 -1.00 21.07
CA THR A 512 -28.06 -2.12 21.44
C THR A 512 -26.60 -1.68 21.41
N TRP A 513 -26.18 -0.96 20.37
CA TRP A 513 -24.83 -0.43 20.25
C TRP A 513 -24.57 0.64 21.32
N ALA A 514 -25.49 1.58 21.49
CA ALA A 514 -25.41 2.62 22.52
C ALA A 514 -25.35 2.04 23.94
N GLY A 515 -25.99 0.91 24.18
CA GLY A 515 -25.90 0.18 25.46
C GLY A 515 -24.54 -0.46 25.73
N LYS A 516 -23.74 -0.70 24.68
CA LYS A 516 -22.40 -1.30 24.78
C LYS A 516 -21.28 -0.25 24.74
N TRP A 517 -21.55 0.90 24.17
CA TRP A 517 -20.57 1.95 23.97
C TRP A 517 -21.23 3.32 24.00
N SER A 518 -20.67 4.23 24.79
CA SER A 518 -21.10 5.63 24.84
C SER A 518 -19.92 6.51 24.47
N PRO A 519 -19.88 7.00 23.22
CA PRO A 519 -18.79 7.90 22.83
C PRO A 519 -18.88 9.21 23.58
N SER A 520 -17.74 9.74 24.00
CA SER A 520 -17.65 11.01 24.74
C SER A 520 -17.55 12.24 23.84
N TYR A 521 -17.62 12.04 22.53
CA TYR A 521 -17.45 13.10 21.55
C TYR A 521 -18.75 13.87 21.27
N SER A 522 -18.63 15.14 20.89
CA SER A 522 -19.73 15.91 20.36
C SER A 522 -20.12 15.39 18.97
N LEU A 523 -21.28 15.84 18.49
CA LEU A 523 -21.76 15.52 17.15
C LEU A 523 -21.65 16.74 16.24
N GLU A 524 -21.24 16.49 14.98
CA GLU A 524 -21.33 17.43 13.88
C GLU A 524 -22.15 16.77 12.77
N ASP A 525 -23.23 17.41 12.34
CA ASP A 525 -24.18 16.86 11.36
C ASP A 525 -24.70 15.45 11.69
N GLY A 526 -24.83 15.13 12.98
CA GLY A 526 -25.24 13.82 13.47
C GLY A 526 -24.12 12.76 13.44
N CYS A 527 -22.89 13.13 13.10
CA CYS A 527 -21.72 12.26 13.11
C CYS A 527 -20.85 12.56 14.33
N LEU A 528 -20.12 11.54 14.80
CA LEU A 528 -19.13 11.75 15.86
C LEU A 528 -18.04 12.68 15.36
N LEU A 529 -17.74 13.72 16.13
CA LEU A 529 -16.60 14.60 15.90
C LEU A 529 -15.40 14.01 16.67
N ILE A 530 -14.47 13.40 15.96
CA ILE A 530 -13.36 12.64 16.56
C ILE A 530 -12.06 13.41 16.66
N GLU A 531 -11.90 14.43 15.82
CA GLU A 531 -10.69 15.24 15.79
C GLU A 531 -11.04 16.64 15.27
N THR A 532 -10.60 17.66 16.01
CA THR A 532 -10.83 19.08 15.68
C THR A 532 -9.50 19.80 15.45
#